data_1af8adc990cb41d8ab258f285b90fe08
#
_entry.id   1af8adc990cb41d8ab258f285b90fe08
#
_cell.length_a   1.000
_cell.length_b   1.000
_cell.length_c   1.000
_cell.angle_alpha   90.00
_cell.angle_beta   90.00
_cell.angle_gamma   90.00
#
_symmetry.space_group_name_H-M   'P 1'
#
loop_
_entity.id
_entity.type
_entity.pdbx_description
1 polymer ?
#
loop_
_entity_poly.entity_id
_entity_poly.type
_entity_poly.pdbx_seq_one_letter_code
_entity_poly.pdbx_strand_id
1 'polypeptide(L)'
;MKYSGWDIGGRIVKQDDRYVVQDNTTLKNLVLSSTILNAGKSTSGHKHEGQEEVYLFIRGSGTMEIDNDFFPVKEGDTVLIQDGVFHRVHANDDGCFFLCVFDGRRDH
;
A
#
# COMPACT_ATOMS: atom_id res chain seq x y z
N MET A 1 0.10 3.02 -21.87
CA MET A 1 1.28 2.85 -21.02
C MET A 1 1.13 1.61 -20.15
N LYS A 2 2.19 0.88 -19.99
CA LYS A 2 2.15 -0.43 -19.33
C LYS A 2 3.35 -0.57 -18.39
N TYR A 3 3.10 -1.00 -17.16
CA TYR A 3 4.13 -1.28 -16.16
C TYR A 3 3.99 -2.70 -15.63
N SER A 4 5.04 -3.20 -15.04
CA SER A 4 5.03 -4.49 -14.36
C SER A 4 4.51 -4.31 -12.93
N GLY A 5 3.86 -5.34 -12.37
CA GLY A 5 3.52 -5.35 -10.95
C GLY A 5 4.74 -5.28 -10.03
N TRP A 6 5.93 -5.57 -10.56
CA TRP A 6 7.18 -5.54 -9.81
C TRP A 6 7.87 -4.18 -9.87
N ASP A 7 7.57 -3.37 -10.87
CA ASP A 7 8.12 -2.02 -11.02
C ASP A 7 7.09 -1.16 -11.76
N ILE A 8 6.41 -0.34 -11.00
CA ILE A 8 5.32 0.50 -11.50
C ILE A 8 5.81 1.80 -12.15
N GLY A 9 7.11 2.04 -12.20
CA GLY A 9 7.64 3.33 -12.62
C GLY A 9 7.42 4.40 -11.56
N GLY A 10 7.60 5.66 -11.93
CA GLY A 10 7.45 6.75 -10.98
C GLY A 10 8.69 6.99 -10.14
N ARG A 11 8.52 7.46 -8.92
CA ARG A 11 9.66 7.83 -8.07
C ARG A 11 9.41 7.43 -6.60
N ILE A 12 10.50 7.23 -5.89
CA ILE A 12 10.45 6.97 -4.44
C ILE A 12 10.00 8.25 -3.73
N VAL A 13 8.96 8.12 -2.92
CA VAL A 13 8.39 9.23 -2.14
C VAL A 13 8.66 9.10 -0.65
N LYS A 14 8.89 7.87 -0.16
CA LYS A 14 9.24 7.59 1.22
C LYS A 14 10.21 6.42 1.27
N GLN A 15 11.21 6.52 2.13
CA GLN A 15 12.16 5.44 2.32
C GLN A 15 12.79 5.55 3.70
N ASP A 16 12.73 4.47 4.47
CA ASP A 16 13.41 4.36 5.77
C ASP A 16 13.65 2.87 6.06
N ASP A 17 13.98 2.52 7.31
CA ASP A 17 14.25 1.13 7.69
C ASP A 17 13.02 0.22 7.62
N ARG A 18 11.82 0.77 7.52
CA ARG A 18 10.58 0.01 7.44
C ARG A 18 10.26 -0.38 6.00
N TYR A 19 10.41 0.54 5.04
CA TYR A 19 9.85 0.35 3.71
C TYR A 19 10.45 1.29 2.68
N VAL A 20 10.14 0.96 1.42
CA VAL A 20 10.32 1.84 0.27
C VAL A 20 8.95 2.05 -0.38
N VAL A 21 8.51 3.29 -0.51
CA VAL A 21 7.25 3.64 -1.16
C VAL A 21 7.56 4.41 -2.44
N GLN A 22 7.00 3.92 -3.54
CA GLN A 22 7.17 4.50 -4.87
C GLN A 22 5.81 4.89 -5.42
N ASP A 23 5.67 6.10 -5.95
CA ASP A 23 4.42 6.58 -6.53
C ASP A 23 4.59 6.86 -8.01
N ASN A 24 3.59 6.41 -8.80
CA ASN A 24 3.44 6.77 -10.19
C ASN A 24 2.24 7.70 -10.32
N THR A 25 2.50 8.95 -10.67
CA THR A 25 1.50 10.01 -10.79
C THR A 25 1.27 10.44 -12.24
N THR A 26 1.45 9.52 -13.18
CA THR A 26 1.27 9.80 -14.60
C THR A 26 -0.18 10.21 -14.92
N LEU A 27 -1.14 9.55 -14.27
CA LEU A 27 -2.54 9.86 -14.48
C LEU A 27 -2.94 11.12 -13.70
N LYS A 28 -3.98 11.77 -14.17
CA LYS A 28 -4.44 13.05 -13.59
C LYS A 28 -5.06 12.86 -12.21
N ASN A 29 -5.88 11.85 -12.04
CA ASN A 29 -6.66 11.66 -10.82
C ASN A 29 -6.16 10.53 -9.95
N LEU A 30 -5.77 9.42 -10.57
CA LEU A 30 -5.37 8.22 -9.83
C LEU A 30 -3.87 8.17 -9.63
N VAL A 31 -3.48 7.77 -8.43
CA VAL A 31 -2.09 7.48 -8.10
C VAL A 31 -1.94 5.97 -7.97
N LEU A 32 -0.94 5.41 -8.64
CA LEU A 32 -0.52 4.04 -8.47
C LEU A 32 0.71 4.05 -7.56
N SER A 33 0.64 3.32 -6.46
CA SER A 33 1.69 3.29 -5.45
C SER A 33 2.17 1.86 -5.23
N SER A 34 3.45 1.68 -4.93
CA SER A 34 3.98 0.40 -4.49
C SER A 34 4.73 0.58 -3.19
N THR A 35 4.63 -0.44 -2.32
CA THR A 35 5.33 -0.48 -1.04
C THR A 35 6.07 -1.79 -0.91
N ILE A 36 7.38 -1.71 -0.68
CA ILE A 36 8.18 -2.85 -0.25
C ILE A 36 8.33 -2.71 1.25
N LEU A 37 7.60 -3.53 2.02
CA LEU A 37 7.60 -3.47 3.48
C LEU A 37 8.51 -4.57 4.01
N ASN A 38 9.49 -4.19 4.79
CA ASN A 38 10.51 -5.12 5.30
C ASN A 38 9.92 -6.07 6.34
N ALA A 39 10.55 -7.24 6.47
CA ALA A 39 10.15 -8.28 7.40
C ALA A 39 9.93 -7.73 8.81
N GLY A 40 8.79 -8.05 9.40
CA GLY A 40 8.45 -7.67 10.77
C GLY A 40 8.14 -6.19 10.98
N LYS A 41 8.14 -5.39 9.92
CA LYS A 41 7.88 -3.95 10.03
C LYS A 41 6.41 -3.66 9.73
N SER A 42 6.00 -2.44 10.09
CA SER A 42 4.63 -1.98 9.89
C SER A 42 4.62 -0.60 9.24
N THR A 43 3.60 -0.33 8.43
CA THR A 43 3.38 1.02 7.91
C THR A 43 2.91 1.92 9.04
N SER A 44 2.93 3.24 8.81
CA SER A 44 2.54 4.21 9.85
C SER A 44 1.07 4.12 10.24
N GLY A 45 0.24 3.70 9.29
CA GLY A 45 -1.20 3.73 9.51
C GLY A 45 -1.76 5.13 9.35
N HIS A 46 -2.92 5.21 8.72
CA HIS A 46 -3.57 6.50 8.50
C HIS A 46 -5.02 6.30 8.07
N LYS A 47 -5.76 7.37 8.10
CA LYS A 47 -7.08 7.44 7.47
C LYS A 47 -7.20 8.76 6.72
N HIS A 48 -7.89 8.73 5.60
CA HIS A 48 -8.12 9.90 4.78
C HIS A 48 -9.60 10.08 4.56
N GLU A 49 -10.09 11.30 4.75
CA GLU A 49 -11.44 11.64 4.36
C GLU A 49 -11.45 12.05 2.89
N GLY A 50 -12.46 11.59 2.16
CA GLY A 50 -12.61 11.86 0.73
C GLY A 50 -11.75 10.98 -0.14
N GLN A 51 -11.19 9.90 0.39
CA GLN A 51 -10.31 9.04 -0.39
C GLN A 51 -10.57 7.56 -0.10
N GLU A 52 -10.83 6.82 -1.15
CA GLU A 52 -10.89 5.35 -1.11
C GLU A 52 -9.58 4.80 -1.64
N GLU A 53 -9.23 3.58 -1.25
CA GLU A 53 -8.02 2.92 -1.73
C GLU A 53 -8.28 1.46 -2.06
N VAL A 54 -7.50 0.93 -3.00
CA VAL A 54 -7.46 -0.51 -3.31
C VAL A 54 -6.04 -0.98 -3.06
N TYR A 55 -5.90 -2.06 -2.29
CA TYR A 55 -4.62 -2.73 -2.06
C TYR A 55 -4.58 -4.06 -2.81
N LEU A 56 -3.47 -4.33 -3.50
CA LEU A 56 -3.20 -5.60 -4.16
C LEU A 56 -1.89 -6.15 -3.61
N PHE A 57 -1.95 -7.33 -2.98
CA PHE A 57 -0.75 -7.95 -2.42
C PHE A 57 -0.09 -8.82 -3.47
N ILE A 58 1.14 -8.45 -3.83
CA ILE A 58 1.88 -9.05 -4.96
C ILE A 58 2.78 -10.18 -4.48
N ARG A 59 3.40 -10.02 -3.30
CA ARG A 59 4.34 -11.02 -2.78
C ARG A 59 4.44 -10.90 -1.26
N GLY A 60 4.77 -12.03 -0.62
CA GLY A 60 4.94 -12.08 0.82
C GLY A 60 3.63 -12.16 1.55
N SER A 61 3.65 -11.82 2.82
CA SER A 61 2.48 -11.94 3.67
C SER A 61 2.53 -10.96 4.83
N GLY A 62 1.37 -10.75 5.44
CA GLY A 62 1.26 -9.85 6.58
C GLY A 62 -0.10 -9.92 7.23
N THR A 63 -0.35 -8.93 8.05
CA THR A 63 -1.65 -8.70 8.67
C THR A 63 -2.14 -7.31 8.27
N MET A 64 -3.35 -7.25 7.76
CA MET A 64 -4.03 -5.98 7.46
C MET A 64 -4.82 -5.56 8.68
N GLU A 65 -4.65 -4.32 9.09
CA GLU A 65 -5.41 -3.69 10.16
C GLU A 65 -6.36 -2.67 9.54
N ILE A 66 -7.67 -2.86 9.76
CA ILE A 66 -8.71 -1.92 9.30
C ILE A 66 -9.58 -1.61 10.51
N ASP A 67 -9.50 -0.36 10.99
CA ASP A 67 -10.11 0.06 12.25
C ASP A 67 -9.73 -0.90 13.38
N ASN A 68 -10.68 -1.66 13.92
CA ASN A 68 -10.44 -2.62 14.99
C ASN A 68 -10.33 -4.07 14.50
N ASP A 69 -10.35 -4.29 13.19
CA ASP A 69 -10.28 -5.61 12.59
C ASP A 69 -8.86 -5.92 12.13
N PHE A 70 -8.41 -7.14 12.37
CA PHE A 70 -7.11 -7.64 11.93
C PHE A 70 -7.33 -8.95 11.17
N PHE A 71 -6.74 -9.08 9.99
CA PHE A 71 -6.87 -10.30 9.22
C PHE A 71 -5.60 -10.54 8.37
N PRO A 72 -5.28 -11.81 8.08
CA PRO A 72 -4.09 -12.12 7.29
C PRO A 72 -4.27 -11.74 5.83
N VAL A 73 -3.15 -11.33 5.22
CA VAL A 73 -3.07 -11.06 3.77
C VAL A 73 -1.84 -11.74 3.21
N LYS A 74 -1.90 -12.14 1.95
CA LYS A 74 -0.81 -12.79 1.23
C LYS A 74 -0.91 -12.53 -0.26
N GLU A 75 0.05 -13.03 -0.99
CA GLU A 75 0.10 -12.93 -2.45
C GLU A 75 -1.26 -13.26 -3.08
N GLY A 76 -1.73 -12.36 -3.92
CA GLY A 76 -2.99 -12.51 -4.65
C GLY A 76 -4.20 -11.89 -3.96
N ASP A 77 -4.08 -11.46 -2.71
CA ASP A 77 -5.21 -10.85 -2.00
C ASP A 77 -5.41 -9.40 -2.45
N THR A 78 -6.67 -9.00 -2.47
CA THR A 78 -7.09 -7.61 -2.73
C THR A 78 -7.91 -7.12 -1.56
N VAL A 79 -7.61 -5.92 -1.08
CA VAL A 79 -8.32 -5.30 0.05
C VAL A 79 -8.87 -3.96 -0.40
N LEU A 80 -10.14 -3.72 -0.11
CA LEU A 80 -10.81 -2.46 -0.43
C LEU A 80 -10.93 -1.63 0.84
N ILE A 81 -10.46 -0.40 0.77
CA ILE A 81 -10.47 0.53 1.90
C ILE A 81 -11.49 1.61 1.63
N GLN A 82 -12.53 1.64 2.45
CA GLN A 82 -13.57 2.65 2.36
C GLN A 82 -13.05 4.02 2.83
N ASP A 83 -13.69 5.05 2.36
CA ASP A 83 -13.42 6.43 2.75
C ASP A 83 -13.41 6.58 4.28
N GLY A 84 -12.39 7.25 4.80
CA GLY A 84 -12.31 7.59 6.21
C GLY A 84 -11.92 6.46 7.16
N VAL A 85 -11.60 5.28 6.61
CA VAL A 85 -11.28 4.10 7.42
C VAL A 85 -9.78 4.06 7.72
N PHE A 86 -9.44 3.89 9.01
CA PHE A 86 -8.04 3.71 9.42
C PHE A 86 -7.50 2.38 8.88
N HIS A 87 -6.31 2.38 8.32
CA HIS A 87 -5.69 1.17 7.80
C HIS A 87 -4.18 1.17 7.99
N ARG A 88 -3.63 -0.03 8.09
CA ARG A 88 -2.22 -0.26 8.36
C ARG A 88 -1.86 -1.68 7.97
N VAL A 89 -0.64 -1.87 7.48
CA VAL A 89 -0.13 -3.20 7.12
C VAL A 89 1.03 -3.55 8.04
N HIS A 90 1.02 -4.77 8.56
CA HIS A 90 2.09 -5.36 9.35
C HIS A 90 2.68 -6.53 8.58
N ALA A 91 3.94 -6.46 8.20
CA ALA A 91 4.60 -7.53 7.45
C ALA A 91 4.96 -8.69 8.37
N ASN A 92 4.82 -9.91 7.84
CA ASN A 92 5.36 -11.11 8.48
C ASN A 92 6.86 -11.23 8.21
N ASP A 93 7.47 -12.37 8.61
CA ASP A 93 8.91 -12.59 8.51
C ASP A 93 9.42 -12.65 7.06
N ASP A 94 8.54 -12.86 6.09
CA ASP A 94 8.89 -12.89 4.67
C ASP A 94 8.77 -11.52 3.99
N GLY A 95 8.40 -10.48 4.74
CA GLY A 95 8.15 -9.17 4.18
C GLY A 95 6.85 -9.13 3.37
N CYS A 96 6.55 -7.98 2.80
CA CYS A 96 5.29 -7.81 2.07
C CYS A 96 5.47 -6.76 0.98
N PHE A 97 5.13 -7.12 -0.26
CA PHE A 97 5.14 -6.20 -1.37
C PHE A 97 3.71 -6.03 -1.88
N PHE A 98 3.22 -4.80 -1.90
CA PHE A 98 1.85 -4.53 -2.32
C PHE A 98 1.75 -3.25 -3.14
N LEU A 99 0.73 -3.22 -3.98
CA LEU A 99 0.34 -2.06 -4.76
C LEU A 99 -0.88 -1.42 -4.13
N CYS A 100 -0.99 -0.10 -4.29
CA CYS A 100 -2.17 0.65 -3.88
C CYS A 100 -2.62 1.54 -5.03
N VAL A 101 -3.92 1.72 -5.16
CA VAL A 101 -4.50 2.70 -6.07
C VAL A 101 -5.41 3.60 -5.27
N PHE A 102 -5.23 4.90 -5.41
CA PHE A 102 -6.09 5.86 -4.73
C PHE A 102 -6.31 7.10 -5.60
N ASP A 103 -7.44 7.76 -5.37
CA ASP A 103 -7.81 8.98 -6.07
C ASP A 103 -7.26 10.18 -5.31
N GLY A 104 -6.74 11.15 -6.03
CA GLY A 104 -6.19 12.35 -5.44
C GLY A 104 -4.71 12.22 -5.11
N ARG A 105 -4.20 13.19 -4.37
CA ARG A 105 -2.78 13.24 -4.07
C ARG A 105 -2.49 12.69 -2.68
N ARG A 106 -1.29 12.15 -2.55
CA ARG A 106 -0.74 11.81 -1.24
C ARG A 106 -0.44 13.11 -0.50
N ASP A 107 -1.05 13.30 0.67
CA ASP A 107 -0.96 14.54 1.46
C ASP A 107 -0.33 14.31 2.85
N HIS A 108 0.52 13.31 2.97
CA HIS A 108 1.15 12.98 4.26
C HIS A 108 2.61 12.61 4.13
#